data_4a21b3b390bc62e771d62e1ecc81384b
#
_entry.id   4a21b3b390bc62e771d62e1ecc81384b
#
_cell.length_a   1.000
_cell.length_b   1.000
_cell.length_c   1.000
_cell.angle_alpha   90.00
_cell.angle_beta   90.00
_cell.angle_gamma   90.00
#
_symmetry.space_group_name_H-M   'P 1'
#
loop_
_entity.id
_entity.type
_entity.pdbx_description
1 polymer ?
#
loop_
_entity_poly.entity_id
_entity_poly.type
_entity_poly.pdbx_seq_one_letter_code
_entity_poly.pdbx_strand_id
1 'polypeptide(L)'
;DPDIQSVVDEEISRPENYDVVYYSIDYRLSIQHPDQTTTNYSDETLKTYFRKELGETNFDGLFSSKEKADKAIAKYKAAVTKDGDTVLGESVHYVLQPQASFVLIDQSSGYVKALSGGRGQKEVSRSLNRATNTLRQPGSTFKVITSFAPAIDTCGATLGSVYYDGPYTMDTKTFR
;
A
#
# COMPACT_ATOMS: atom_id res chain seq x y z
N ASP A 1 5.43 -22.85 6.49
CA ASP A 1 5.09 -23.39 7.83
C ASP A 1 3.73 -22.84 8.24
N PRO A 2 2.68 -23.68 8.37
CA PRO A 2 1.32 -23.22 8.63
C PRO A 2 1.15 -22.53 9.99
N ASP A 3 1.85 -22.98 11.02
CA ASP A 3 1.73 -22.41 12.36
C ASP A 3 2.34 -21.01 12.40
N ILE A 4 3.51 -20.85 11.82
CA ILE A 4 4.16 -19.53 11.68
C ILE A 4 3.31 -18.60 10.80
N GLN A 5 2.73 -19.13 9.70
CA GLN A 5 1.86 -18.34 8.83
C GLN A 5 0.63 -17.83 9.58
N SER A 6 0.01 -18.66 10.42
CA SER A 6 -1.14 -18.26 11.23
C SER A 6 -0.81 -17.11 12.18
N VAL A 7 0.33 -17.17 12.85
CA VAL A 7 0.81 -16.09 13.74
C VAL A 7 1.04 -14.79 12.95
N VAL A 8 1.68 -14.88 11.77
CA VAL A 8 1.93 -13.70 10.94
C VAL A 8 0.63 -13.06 10.46
N ASP A 9 -0.35 -13.86 10.04
CA ASP A 9 -1.64 -13.36 9.55
C ASP A 9 -2.46 -12.71 10.67
N GLU A 10 -2.40 -13.25 11.88
CA GLU A 10 -3.01 -12.66 13.06
C GLU A 10 -2.35 -11.33 13.41
N GLU A 11 -1.03 -11.31 13.60
CA GLU A 11 -0.31 -10.12 14.05
C GLU A 11 -0.34 -8.97 13.03
N ILE A 12 -0.20 -9.26 11.74
CA ILE A 12 -0.26 -8.22 10.71
C ILE A 12 -1.64 -7.59 10.57
N SER A 13 -2.69 -8.31 10.99
CA SER A 13 -4.07 -7.84 10.92
C SER A 13 -4.56 -7.19 12.22
N ARG A 14 -3.83 -7.37 13.33
CA ARG A 14 -4.20 -6.88 14.66
C ARG A 14 -4.24 -5.35 14.70
N PRO A 15 -5.40 -4.72 15.01
CA PRO A 15 -5.54 -3.26 15.00
C PRO A 15 -4.58 -2.54 15.95
N GLU A 16 -4.27 -3.15 17.10
CA GLU A 16 -3.43 -2.59 18.16
C GLU A 16 -1.98 -2.35 17.71
N ASN A 17 -1.54 -3.03 16.64
CA ASN A 17 -0.22 -2.83 16.06
C ASN A 17 -0.13 -1.56 15.19
N TYR A 18 -1.21 -0.77 15.11
CA TYR A 18 -1.27 0.42 14.27
C TYR A 18 -1.92 1.58 15.02
N ASP A 19 -1.26 2.73 15.05
CA ASP A 19 -1.73 3.92 15.74
C ASP A 19 -3.06 4.44 15.20
N VAL A 20 -3.28 4.32 13.90
CA VAL A 20 -4.49 4.78 13.23
C VAL A 20 -4.93 3.77 12.16
N VAL A 21 -6.24 3.57 12.07
CA VAL A 21 -6.85 2.71 11.06
C VAL A 21 -7.80 3.55 10.21
N TYR A 22 -7.61 3.47 8.89
CA TYR A 22 -8.47 4.07 7.88
C TYR A 22 -8.91 3.02 6.88
N TYR A 23 -9.88 3.40 6.04
CA TYR A 23 -10.29 2.63 4.87
C TYR A 23 -10.06 3.46 3.61
N SER A 24 -9.37 2.90 2.62
CA SER A 24 -9.48 3.32 1.23
C SER A 24 -10.51 2.46 0.52
N ILE A 25 -10.97 2.91 -0.63
CA ILE A 25 -11.94 2.18 -1.44
C ILE A 25 -11.34 1.86 -2.81
N ASP A 26 -11.65 0.67 -3.33
CA ASP A 26 -11.60 0.36 -4.76
C ASP A 26 -13.05 0.43 -5.26
N TYR A 27 -13.39 1.55 -5.90
CA TYR A 27 -14.73 1.86 -6.33
C TYR A 27 -14.83 1.82 -7.85
N ARG A 28 -15.86 1.17 -8.35
CA ARG A 28 -16.19 1.14 -9.77
C ARG A 28 -17.67 1.32 -9.97
N LEU A 29 -18.02 2.20 -10.89
CA LEU A 29 -19.39 2.46 -11.29
C LEU A 29 -19.43 2.61 -12.80
N SER A 30 -20.32 1.88 -13.47
CA SER A 30 -20.58 1.99 -14.90
C SER A 30 -21.99 2.48 -15.11
N ILE A 31 -22.13 3.58 -15.85
CA ILE A 31 -23.42 4.21 -16.15
C ILE A 31 -23.59 4.25 -17.67
N GLN A 32 -24.77 3.82 -18.14
CA GLN A 32 -25.21 4.00 -19.52
C GLN A 32 -26.12 5.23 -19.61
N HIS A 33 -25.80 6.12 -20.52
CA HIS A 33 -26.57 7.31 -20.83
C HIS A 33 -27.71 7.02 -21.84
N PRO A 34 -28.71 7.90 -21.96
CA PRO A 34 -29.82 7.72 -22.92
C PRO A 34 -29.38 7.57 -24.38
N ASP A 35 -28.24 8.13 -24.74
CA ASP A 35 -27.60 8.00 -26.06
C ASP A 35 -26.85 6.68 -26.27
N GLN A 36 -26.98 5.74 -25.32
CA GLN A 36 -26.31 4.43 -25.27
C GLN A 36 -24.79 4.49 -25.05
N THR A 37 -24.21 5.66 -24.80
CA THR A 37 -22.81 5.77 -24.37
C THR A 37 -22.65 5.26 -22.95
N THR A 38 -21.48 4.69 -22.63
CA THR A 38 -21.17 4.19 -21.28
C THR A 38 -20.01 4.99 -20.69
N THR A 39 -20.21 5.50 -19.48
CA THR A 39 -19.13 6.15 -18.70
C THR A 39 -18.78 5.29 -17.50
N ASN A 40 -17.47 5.11 -17.29
CA ASN A 40 -16.92 4.38 -16.16
C ASN A 40 -16.30 5.36 -15.15
N TYR A 41 -16.63 5.17 -13.89
CA TYR A 41 -16.16 5.95 -12.77
C TYR A 41 -15.39 5.07 -11.81
N SER A 42 -14.42 5.65 -11.10
CA SER A 42 -13.52 4.97 -10.16
C SER A 42 -13.31 5.80 -8.89
N ASP A 43 -12.58 5.24 -7.93
CA ASP A 43 -12.10 5.98 -6.76
C ASP A 43 -11.25 7.20 -7.14
N GLU A 44 -10.49 7.16 -8.24
CA GLU A 44 -9.71 8.33 -8.71
C GLU A 44 -10.61 9.45 -9.25
N THR A 45 -11.69 9.10 -9.95
CA THR A 45 -12.67 10.10 -10.40
C THR A 45 -13.47 10.67 -9.22
N LEU A 46 -13.76 9.85 -8.20
CA LEU A 46 -14.35 10.29 -6.95
C LEU A 46 -13.43 11.28 -6.21
N LYS A 47 -12.15 10.96 -6.06
CA LYS A 47 -11.17 11.88 -5.45
C LYS A 47 -11.09 13.20 -6.21
N THR A 48 -11.10 13.14 -7.53
CA THR A 48 -11.08 14.33 -8.40
C THR A 48 -12.30 15.20 -8.18
N TYR A 49 -13.50 14.60 -8.07
CA TYR A 49 -14.74 15.32 -7.77
C TYR A 49 -14.67 16.05 -6.43
N PHE A 50 -14.25 15.37 -5.37
CA PHE A 50 -14.14 16.01 -4.04
C PHE A 50 -13.14 17.16 -4.06
N ARG A 51 -11.99 16.98 -4.72
CA ARG A 51 -10.94 18.01 -4.80
C ARG A 51 -11.35 19.23 -5.64
N LYS A 52 -11.91 18.99 -6.83
CA LYS A 52 -12.19 20.06 -7.80
C LYS A 52 -13.56 20.67 -7.67
N GLU A 53 -14.61 19.84 -7.53
CA GLU A 53 -15.98 20.34 -7.53
C GLU A 53 -16.43 20.77 -6.13
N LEU A 54 -15.95 20.09 -5.08
CA LEU A 54 -16.31 20.43 -3.69
C LEU A 54 -15.26 21.30 -2.98
N GLY A 55 -14.10 21.55 -3.62
CA GLY A 55 -13.03 22.39 -3.05
C GLY A 55 -12.25 21.76 -1.91
N GLU A 56 -12.40 20.44 -1.69
CA GLU A 56 -11.69 19.70 -0.66
C GLU A 56 -10.29 19.31 -1.16
N THR A 57 -9.39 20.28 -1.34
CA THR A 57 -8.09 20.13 -2.02
C THR A 57 -7.22 19.01 -1.43
N ASN A 58 -7.32 18.74 -0.13
CA ASN A 58 -6.54 17.74 0.58
C ASN A 58 -7.26 16.37 0.69
N PHE A 59 -8.39 16.18 0.01
CA PHE A 59 -9.11 14.92 0.07
C PHE A 59 -8.25 13.79 -0.52
N ASP A 60 -7.85 12.83 0.31
CA ASP A 60 -6.95 11.73 -0.04
C ASP A 60 -7.67 10.42 -0.35
N GLY A 61 -8.99 10.35 -0.09
CA GLY A 61 -9.80 9.16 -0.25
C GLY A 61 -9.63 8.14 0.89
N LEU A 62 -9.14 8.60 2.05
CA LEU A 62 -9.08 7.83 3.28
C LEU A 62 -10.25 8.16 4.20
N PHE A 63 -10.91 7.14 4.72
CA PHE A 63 -12.09 7.26 5.54
C PHE A 63 -11.87 6.62 6.90
N SER A 64 -12.28 7.29 7.97
CA SER A 64 -12.14 6.75 9.32
C SER A 64 -13.17 5.64 9.64
N SER A 65 -14.14 5.40 8.77
CA SER A 65 -15.08 4.28 8.85
C SER A 65 -15.67 3.96 7.48
N LYS A 66 -16.22 2.75 7.32
CA LYS A 66 -16.91 2.33 6.09
C LYS A 66 -18.15 3.19 5.82
N GLU A 67 -18.89 3.57 6.86
CA GLU A 67 -20.08 4.43 6.74
C GLU A 67 -19.76 5.82 6.17
N LYS A 68 -18.56 6.35 6.49
CA LYS A 68 -18.12 7.63 5.89
C LYS A 68 -17.76 7.47 4.43
N ALA A 69 -17.15 6.33 4.08
CA ALA A 69 -16.89 5.99 2.68
C ALA A 69 -18.19 5.86 1.89
N ASP A 70 -19.19 5.16 2.43
CA ASP A 70 -20.50 4.99 1.79
C ASP A 70 -21.21 6.32 1.55
N LYS A 71 -21.14 7.23 2.51
CA LYS A 71 -21.70 8.58 2.34
C LYS A 71 -21.01 9.36 1.23
N ALA A 72 -19.69 9.24 1.13
CA ALA A 72 -18.92 9.88 0.07
C ALA A 72 -19.25 9.28 -1.30
N ILE A 73 -19.36 7.95 -1.40
CA ILE A 73 -19.78 7.24 -2.60
C ILE A 73 -21.19 7.66 -3.02
N ALA A 74 -22.14 7.67 -2.10
CA ALA A 74 -23.53 8.06 -2.38
C ALA A 74 -23.61 9.51 -2.88
N LYS A 75 -22.86 10.43 -2.26
CA LYS A 75 -22.78 11.82 -2.70
C LYS A 75 -22.21 11.96 -4.11
N TYR A 76 -21.12 11.23 -4.37
CA TYR A 76 -20.50 11.21 -5.69
C TYR A 76 -21.41 10.59 -6.76
N LYS A 77 -21.99 9.43 -6.47
CA LYS A 77 -22.93 8.74 -7.38
C LYS A 77 -24.10 9.65 -7.76
N ALA A 78 -24.70 10.33 -6.79
CA ALA A 78 -25.79 11.28 -7.05
C ALA A 78 -25.36 12.46 -7.93
N ALA A 79 -24.10 12.88 -7.85
CA ALA A 79 -23.58 13.97 -8.68
C ALA A 79 -23.31 13.56 -10.13
N VAL A 80 -22.89 12.29 -10.37
CA VAL A 80 -22.51 11.81 -11.70
C VAL A 80 -23.65 11.12 -12.45
N THR A 81 -24.73 10.72 -11.75
CA THR A 81 -25.90 10.08 -12.35
C THR A 81 -26.95 11.15 -12.69
N LYS A 82 -27.39 11.20 -13.94
CA LYS A 82 -28.37 12.15 -14.45
C LYS A 82 -29.71 11.48 -14.71
N ASP A 83 -30.74 12.27 -14.93
CA ASP A 83 -32.07 11.76 -15.33
C ASP A 83 -31.97 10.99 -16.66
N GLY A 84 -32.54 9.80 -16.67
CA GLY A 84 -32.50 8.89 -17.82
C GLY A 84 -31.28 7.96 -17.87
N ASP A 85 -30.30 8.13 -16.97
CA ASP A 85 -29.16 7.22 -16.87
C ASP A 85 -29.54 5.87 -16.25
N THR A 86 -28.87 4.81 -16.71
CA THR A 86 -29.03 3.45 -16.17
C THR A 86 -27.70 2.96 -15.59
N VAL A 87 -27.71 2.54 -14.33
CA VAL A 87 -26.52 1.92 -13.70
C VAL A 87 -26.37 0.49 -14.22
N LEU A 88 -25.29 0.23 -14.95
CA LEU A 88 -24.96 -1.10 -15.47
C LEU A 88 -24.27 -1.99 -14.44
N GLY A 89 -23.49 -1.39 -13.55
CA GLY A 89 -22.78 -2.11 -12.49
C GLY A 89 -22.12 -1.17 -11.49
N GLU A 90 -22.01 -1.65 -10.26
CA GLU A 90 -21.35 -0.95 -9.18
C GLU A 90 -20.63 -1.96 -8.28
N SER A 91 -19.41 -1.65 -7.89
CA SER A 91 -18.66 -2.44 -6.92
C SER A 91 -17.87 -1.55 -5.98
N VAL A 92 -17.81 -1.95 -4.71
CA VAL A 92 -17.05 -1.27 -3.65
C VAL A 92 -16.28 -2.33 -2.88
N HIS A 93 -14.94 -2.16 -2.79
CA HIS A 93 -14.10 -2.95 -1.89
C HIS A 93 -13.40 -2.02 -0.92
N TYR A 94 -13.48 -2.32 0.37
CA TYR A 94 -12.83 -1.54 1.43
C TYR A 94 -11.47 -2.14 1.74
N VAL A 95 -10.44 -1.32 1.64
CA VAL A 95 -9.06 -1.74 1.92
C VAL A 95 -8.57 -1.04 3.18
N LEU A 96 -8.24 -1.83 4.20
CA LEU A 96 -7.66 -1.33 5.45
C LEU A 96 -6.35 -0.57 5.19
N GLN A 97 -6.17 0.56 5.86
CA GLN A 97 -4.95 1.37 5.81
C GLN A 97 -4.45 1.67 7.24
N PRO A 98 -3.14 1.81 7.46
CA PRO A 98 -2.07 1.53 6.51
C PRO A 98 -2.01 0.05 6.13
N GLN A 99 -1.47 -0.24 4.95
CA GLN A 99 -1.16 -1.59 4.52
C GLN A 99 0.26 -1.98 4.95
N ALA A 100 0.44 -3.27 5.24
CA ALA A 100 1.72 -3.85 5.56
C ALA A 100 1.91 -5.16 4.79
N SER A 101 3.16 -5.54 4.56
CA SER A 101 3.52 -6.85 4.04
C SER A 101 4.70 -7.41 4.82
N PHE A 102 4.79 -8.72 4.90
CA PHE A 102 5.79 -9.39 5.71
C PHE A 102 6.30 -10.65 5.02
N VAL A 103 7.60 -10.91 5.14
CA VAL A 103 8.23 -12.14 4.67
C VAL A 103 9.17 -12.64 5.76
N LEU A 104 9.01 -13.89 6.16
CA LEU A 104 9.89 -14.58 7.08
C LEU A 104 10.68 -15.65 6.33
N ILE A 105 12.01 -15.56 6.40
CA ILE A 105 12.94 -16.50 5.76
C ILE A 105 13.78 -17.17 6.83
N ASP A 106 13.89 -18.49 6.78
CA ASP A 106 14.85 -19.25 7.57
C ASP A 106 16.25 -19.05 6.99
N GLN A 107 17.12 -18.42 7.74
CA GLN A 107 18.47 -18.09 7.27
C GLN A 107 19.35 -19.32 7.03
N SER A 108 19.07 -20.47 7.67
CA SER A 108 19.86 -21.67 7.55
C SER A 108 19.54 -22.44 6.26
N SER A 109 18.28 -22.46 5.85
CA SER A 109 17.79 -23.18 4.67
C SER A 109 17.48 -22.29 3.47
N GLY A 110 17.29 -20.96 3.68
CA GLY A 110 16.82 -20.02 2.69
C GLY A 110 15.33 -20.16 2.34
N TYR A 111 14.58 -21.01 3.06
CA TYR A 111 13.18 -21.23 2.78
C TYR A 111 12.30 -20.14 3.40
N VAL A 112 11.30 -19.68 2.63
CA VAL A 112 10.24 -18.81 3.14
C VAL A 112 9.33 -19.63 4.07
N LYS A 113 9.27 -19.25 5.35
CA LYS A 113 8.44 -19.88 6.38
C LYS A 113 7.05 -19.28 6.45
N ALA A 114 6.95 -17.96 6.24
CA ALA A 114 5.68 -17.26 6.17
C ALA A 114 5.76 -16.05 5.23
N LEU A 115 4.64 -15.69 4.62
CA LEU A 115 4.51 -14.55 3.73
C LEU A 115 3.12 -13.94 3.83
N SER A 116 3.03 -12.65 4.14
CA SER A 116 1.78 -11.90 4.07
C SER A 116 1.91 -10.73 3.11
N GLY A 117 1.03 -10.66 2.13
CA GLY A 117 1.05 -9.63 1.08
C GLY A 117 0.18 -8.41 1.38
N GLY A 118 -0.45 -8.34 2.56
CA GLY A 118 -1.32 -7.24 2.96
C GLY A 118 -2.11 -7.52 4.22
N ARG A 119 -2.66 -6.47 4.81
CA ARG A 119 -3.55 -6.53 5.99
C ARG A 119 -4.99 -6.82 5.61
N GLY A 120 -5.70 -7.40 6.55
CA GLY A 120 -7.14 -7.65 6.48
C GLY A 120 -7.49 -8.90 5.67
N GLN A 121 -8.77 -9.23 5.74
CA GLN A 121 -9.30 -10.40 5.04
C GLN A 121 -9.28 -10.16 3.53
N LYS A 122 -8.80 -11.15 2.79
CA LYS A 122 -8.84 -11.14 1.32
C LYS A 122 -10.20 -11.58 0.84
N GLU A 123 -10.96 -10.65 0.30
CA GLU A 123 -12.30 -10.90 -0.24
C GLU A 123 -12.26 -11.26 -1.74
N VAL A 124 -11.16 -10.90 -2.42
CA VAL A 124 -11.03 -11.07 -3.88
C VAL A 124 -9.80 -11.92 -4.21
N SER A 125 -10.01 -12.89 -5.09
CA SER A 125 -8.93 -13.71 -5.67
C SER A 125 -7.98 -12.84 -6.50
N ARG A 126 -6.69 -13.18 -6.52
CA ARG A 126 -5.63 -12.46 -7.26
C ARG A 126 -5.46 -10.98 -6.87
N SER A 127 -5.79 -10.63 -5.62
CA SER A 127 -5.50 -9.30 -5.08
C SER A 127 -3.99 -9.04 -5.02
N LEU A 128 -3.60 -7.76 -4.96
CA LEU A 128 -2.21 -7.33 -4.90
C LEU A 128 -1.47 -7.96 -3.72
N ASN A 129 -0.41 -8.70 -4.01
CA ASN A 129 0.53 -9.20 -3.01
C ASN A 129 1.70 -8.20 -2.90
N ARG A 130 1.70 -7.39 -1.85
CA ARG A 130 2.72 -6.34 -1.65
C ARG A 130 4.09 -6.88 -1.30
N ALA A 131 4.18 -8.13 -0.85
CA ALA A 131 5.46 -8.77 -0.55
C ALA A 131 6.21 -9.20 -1.81
N THR A 132 5.49 -9.48 -2.91
CA THR A 132 6.09 -10.03 -4.14
C THR A 132 5.89 -9.17 -5.39
N ASN A 133 4.84 -8.33 -5.42
CA ASN A 133 4.43 -7.63 -6.63
C ASN A 133 4.48 -6.10 -6.50
N THR A 134 5.12 -5.57 -5.45
CA THR A 134 5.24 -4.13 -5.24
C THR A 134 6.70 -3.71 -5.24
N LEU A 135 7.06 -2.74 -6.08
CA LEU A 135 8.36 -2.12 -6.08
C LEU A 135 8.34 -0.92 -5.13
N ARG A 136 9.27 -0.90 -4.19
CA ARG A 136 9.47 0.20 -3.22
C ARG A 136 10.92 0.57 -3.13
N GLN A 137 11.18 1.84 -2.86
CA GLN A 137 12.52 2.31 -2.59
C GLN A 137 12.99 1.75 -1.22
N PRO A 138 14.10 0.98 -1.19
CA PRO A 138 14.52 0.29 0.03
C PRO A 138 15.07 1.21 1.09
N GLY A 139 15.53 2.41 0.72
CA GLY A 139 16.18 3.34 1.63
C GLY A 139 17.40 2.72 2.31
N SER A 140 17.61 3.04 3.57
CA SER A 140 18.78 2.58 4.35
C SER A 140 18.83 1.07 4.60
N THR A 141 17.75 0.34 4.43
CA THR A 141 17.78 -1.13 4.55
C THR A 141 18.68 -1.77 3.50
N PHE A 142 18.89 -1.09 2.38
CA PHE A 142 19.76 -1.57 1.32
C PHE A 142 21.25 -1.54 1.69
N LYS A 143 21.65 -0.80 2.74
CA LYS A 143 23.03 -0.76 3.24
C LYS A 143 23.56 -2.13 3.65
N VAL A 144 22.70 -3.04 4.07
CA VAL A 144 23.07 -4.42 4.39
C VAL A 144 23.75 -5.07 3.19
N ILE A 145 23.17 -4.92 2.01
CA ILE A 145 23.65 -5.54 0.77
C ILE A 145 24.77 -4.71 0.14
N THR A 146 24.68 -3.39 0.15
CA THR A 146 25.61 -2.52 -0.59
C THR A 146 26.84 -2.10 0.20
N SER A 147 26.81 -2.16 1.53
CA SER A 147 27.91 -1.70 2.39
C SER A 147 28.41 -2.79 3.30
N PHE A 148 27.55 -3.39 4.14
CA PHE A 148 28.00 -4.33 5.16
C PHE A 148 28.44 -5.67 4.57
N ALA A 149 27.67 -6.26 3.69
CA ALA A 149 28.02 -7.54 3.08
C ALA A 149 29.34 -7.47 2.30
N PRO A 150 29.58 -6.52 1.38
CA PRO A 150 30.85 -6.37 0.71
C PRO A 150 32.02 -6.05 1.67
N ALA A 151 31.79 -5.22 2.70
CA ALA A 151 32.83 -4.88 3.66
C ALA A 151 33.33 -6.12 4.41
N ILE A 152 32.42 -7.00 4.81
CA ILE A 152 32.77 -8.26 5.49
C ILE A 152 33.37 -9.26 4.52
N ASP A 153 32.75 -9.46 3.36
CA ASP A 153 33.11 -10.54 2.42
C ASP A 153 34.41 -10.25 1.66
N THR A 154 34.61 -9.02 1.19
CA THR A 154 35.74 -8.68 0.31
C THR A 154 36.79 -7.76 0.94
N CYS A 155 36.43 -6.95 1.95
CA CYS A 155 37.35 -6.00 2.56
C CYS A 155 37.87 -6.46 3.93
N GLY A 156 37.51 -7.66 4.39
CA GLY A 156 37.99 -8.21 5.66
C GLY A 156 37.47 -7.49 6.90
N ALA A 157 36.38 -6.71 6.77
CA ALA A 157 35.77 -6.05 7.93
C ALA A 157 35.15 -7.10 8.88
N THR A 158 35.13 -6.79 10.16
CA THR A 158 34.51 -7.61 11.21
C THR A 158 33.55 -6.76 12.03
N LEU A 159 32.78 -7.38 12.94
CA LEU A 159 31.93 -6.66 13.87
C LEU A 159 32.74 -5.73 14.83
N GLY A 160 34.04 -5.98 14.99
CA GLY A 160 34.95 -5.15 15.78
C GLY A 160 35.68 -4.09 14.96
N SER A 161 35.45 -3.97 13.66
CA SER A 161 36.11 -2.96 12.84
C SER A 161 35.65 -1.55 13.22
N VAL A 162 36.62 -0.66 13.37
CA VAL A 162 36.38 0.74 13.72
C VAL A 162 36.81 1.62 12.55
N TYR A 163 35.98 2.56 12.19
CA TYR A 163 36.24 3.54 11.15
C TYR A 163 36.22 4.96 11.73
N TYR A 164 37.12 5.79 11.25
CA TYR A 164 37.14 7.19 11.62
C TYR A 164 35.99 7.94 10.93
N ASP A 165 35.08 8.50 11.72
CA ASP A 165 33.95 9.30 11.22
C ASP A 165 34.42 10.75 11.06
N GLY A 166 34.95 11.07 9.89
CA GLY A 166 35.47 12.37 9.55
C GLY A 166 35.15 12.78 8.13
N PRO A 167 35.48 14.01 7.74
CA PRO A 167 35.26 14.47 6.39
C PRO A 167 35.95 13.58 5.37
N TYR A 168 35.22 13.10 4.36
CA TYR A 168 35.74 12.27 3.29
C TYR A 168 35.51 12.94 1.95
N THR A 169 36.57 13.05 1.14
CA THR A 169 36.50 13.64 -0.19
C THR A 169 36.62 12.55 -1.25
N MET A 170 35.66 12.51 -2.14
CA MET A 170 35.66 11.66 -3.32
C MET A 170 35.51 12.58 -4.55
N ASP A 171 36.49 12.52 -5.45
CA ASP A 171 36.64 13.45 -6.57
C ASP A 171 36.66 14.90 -6.09
N THR A 172 35.67 15.70 -6.45
CA THR A 172 35.52 17.11 -6.07
C THR A 172 34.50 17.37 -4.96
N LYS A 173 33.86 16.31 -4.42
CA LYS A 173 32.83 16.44 -3.39
C LYS A 173 33.33 15.97 -2.04
N THR A 174 33.18 16.82 -1.02
CA THR A 174 33.44 16.46 0.38
C THR A 174 32.13 16.13 1.08
N PHE A 175 32.11 14.99 1.73
CA PHE A 175 30.97 14.49 2.53
C PHE A 175 31.33 14.65 4.02
N ARG A 176 30.35 15.06 4.84
CA ARG A 176 30.46 15.23 6.28
C ARG A 176 29.37 14.44 6.96
#